data_c6d0ca614b8e024c098e9179394ea95f
#
_entry.id   c6d0ca614b8e024c098e9179394ea95f
#
_cell.length_a   1.000
_cell.length_b   1.000
_cell.length_c   1.000
_cell.angle_alpha   90.00
_cell.angle_beta   90.00
_cell.angle_gamma   90.00
#
_symmetry.space_group_name_H-M   'P 1'
#
loop_
_entity.id
_entity.type
_entity.pdbx_description
1 polymer ?
#
loop_
_entity_poly.entity_id
_entity_poly.type
_entity_poly.pdbx_seq_one_letter_code
_entity_poly.pdbx_strand_id
1 'polypeptide(L)'
;REFDAVVVRSKTKVRANHIDEAKGSQLKLIIRGGVGVDNIDVDYAKANGIDVKNTPKASSQSVAELAMGHMFSCARYISIAGHTMREDKWEKKAYGKGIELQGKTLGIVGFGRIGQKLGKMAKAIGMNVIAFDIFHIPGIEEQLGIPYVEMDELLAMSDFVSVHAPAVDGGALISAENIAKMKDGVVIINTSRGTNVD
;
A
#
# COMPACT_ATOMS: atom_id res chain seq x y z
N ARG A 1 21.81 27.10 -0.19
CA ARG A 1 23.20 26.53 -0.33
C ARG A 1 23.92 26.35 1.02
N GLU A 2 23.27 26.68 2.13
CA GLU A 2 23.86 26.70 3.48
C GLU A 2 23.58 25.44 4.31
N PHE A 3 22.85 24.49 3.76
CA PHE A 3 22.41 23.28 4.50
C PHE A 3 23.13 22.02 4.01
N ASP A 4 23.58 21.20 4.94
CA ASP A 4 24.20 19.89 4.66
C ASP A 4 23.18 18.79 4.33
N ALA A 5 21.94 18.96 4.79
CA ALA A 5 20.87 17.99 4.58
C ALA A 5 19.52 18.67 4.29
N VAL A 6 18.69 17.99 3.52
CA VAL A 6 17.30 18.38 3.27
C VAL A 6 16.35 17.22 3.55
N VAL A 7 15.23 17.52 4.22
CA VAL A 7 14.16 16.55 4.47
C VAL A 7 12.97 16.89 3.58
N VAL A 8 12.51 15.89 2.82
CA VAL A 8 11.35 16.04 1.93
C VAL A 8 10.27 15.00 2.23
N ARG A 9 9.04 15.31 1.86
CA ARG A 9 7.92 14.38 1.87
C ARG A 9 7.45 14.08 0.44
N SER A 10 6.41 13.26 0.30
CA SER A 10 5.94 12.73 -0.98
C SER A 10 5.58 13.79 -2.03
N LYS A 11 5.10 14.97 -1.61
CA LYS A 11 4.68 16.04 -2.53
C LYS A 11 5.87 16.75 -3.20
N THR A 12 6.99 16.85 -2.49
CA THR A 12 8.20 17.55 -2.99
C THR A 12 8.98 16.59 -3.88
N LYS A 13 9.16 16.97 -5.14
CA LYS A 13 9.98 16.23 -6.09
C LYS A 13 11.40 16.80 -6.07
N VAL A 14 12.40 15.91 -6.00
CA VAL A 14 13.82 16.26 -6.14
C VAL A 14 14.34 15.57 -7.38
N ARG A 15 14.44 16.33 -8.47
CA ARG A 15 14.86 15.83 -9.78
C ARG A 15 16.27 16.31 -10.11
N ALA A 16 16.84 15.82 -11.21
CA ALA A 16 18.18 16.14 -11.63
C ALA A 16 18.49 17.66 -11.63
N ASN A 17 17.56 18.48 -12.12
CA ASN A 17 17.72 19.94 -12.13
C ASN A 17 17.92 20.55 -10.73
N HIS A 18 17.20 20.06 -9.72
CA HIS A 18 17.36 20.54 -8.33
C HIS A 18 18.72 20.12 -7.74
N ILE A 19 19.17 18.91 -8.12
CA ILE A 19 20.48 18.38 -7.72
C ILE A 19 21.60 19.20 -8.39
N ASP A 20 21.43 19.59 -9.66
CA ASP A 20 22.37 20.44 -10.38
C ASP A 20 22.51 21.82 -9.75
N GLU A 21 21.39 22.43 -9.32
CA GLU A 21 21.41 23.70 -8.59
C GLU A 21 22.10 23.62 -7.23
N ALA A 22 22.16 22.42 -6.64
CA ALA A 22 22.86 22.17 -5.39
C ALA A 22 24.36 21.93 -5.56
N LYS A 23 24.89 21.78 -6.79
CA LYS A 23 26.32 21.63 -7.06
C LYS A 23 27.11 22.80 -6.48
N GLY A 24 28.23 22.48 -5.83
CA GLY A 24 29.05 23.46 -5.12
C GLY A 24 28.46 24.00 -3.82
N SER A 25 27.33 23.45 -3.35
CA SER A 25 26.80 23.69 -2.00
C SER A 25 27.35 22.68 -0.99
N GLN A 26 26.89 22.80 0.27
CA GLN A 26 27.26 21.88 1.36
C GLN A 26 26.34 20.65 1.40
N LEU A 27 25.33 20.52 0.52
CA LEU A 27 24.33 19.45 0.56
C LEU A 27 24.97 18.09 0.32
N LYS A 28 24.85 17.19 1.31
CA LYS A 28 25.39 15.82 1.28
C LYS A 28 24.31 14.76 1.49
N LEU A 29 23.11 15.14 1.95
CA LEU A 29 22.08 14.20 2.34
C LEU A 29 20.67 14.68 1.98
N ILE A 30 19.91 13.81 1.33
CA ILE A 30 18.47 13.98 1.12
C ILE A 30 17.76 12.91 1.93
N ILE A 31 16.86 13.31 2.84
CA ILE A 31 16.04 12.39 3.64
C ILE A 31 14.59 12.46 3.15
N ARG A 32 14.06 11.33 2.71
CA ARG A 32 12.63 11.18 2.44
C ARG A 32 11.91 10.71 3.70
N GLY A 33 11.09 11.55 4.30
CA GLY A 33 10.21 11.18 5.42
C GLY A 33 9.08 10.26 4.96
N GLY A 34 9.36 8.97 4.86
CA GLY A 34 8.45 7.92 4.42
C GLY A 34 9.17 6.76 3.73
N VAL A 35 8.44 5.85 3.08
CA VAL A 35 8.98 4.60 2.53
C VAL A 35 9.47 4.76 1.09
N GLY A 36 8.58 5.10 0.16
CA GLY A 36 8.92 5.21 -1.25
C GLY A 36 9.78 6.45 -1.55
N VAL A 37 10.71 6.33 -2.47
CA VAL A 37 11.65 7.39 -2.89
C VAL A 37 11.45 7.82 -4.35
N ASP A 38 10.36 7.43 -4.97
CA ASP A 38 10.01 7.70 -6.38
C ASP A 38 9.87 9.19 -6.71
N ASN A 39 9.78 10.05 -5.70
CA ASN A 39 9.85 11.50 -5.85
C ASN A 39 11.28 12.07 -5.87
N ILE A 40 12.32 11.23 -5.77
CA ILE A 40 13.74 11.64 -5.76
C ILE A 40 14.48 10.87 -6.85
N ASP A 41 15.29 11.55 -7.64
CA ASP A 41 16.20 10.93 -8.60
C ASP A 41 17.43 10.37 -7.85
N VAL A 42 17.24 9.23 -7.22
CA VAL A 42 18.18 8.63 -6.27
C VAL A 42 19.54 8.36 -6.89
N ASP A 43 19.59 7.75 -8.06
CA ASP A 43 20.84 7.38 -8.72
C ASP A 43 21.60 8.64 -9.16
N TYR A 44 20.88 9.64 -9.64
CA TYR A 44 21.46 10.93 -10.01
C TYR A 44 22.04 11.67 -8.79
N ALA A 45 21.33 11.64 -7.65
CA ALA A 45 21.83 12.24 -6.40
C ALA A 45 23.13 11.55 -5.95
N LYS A 46 23.16 10.23 -5.93
CA LYS A 46 24.34 9.45 -5.55
C LYS A 46 25.53 9.69 -6.49
N ALA A 47 25.30 9.75 -7.80
CA ALA A 47 26.33 10.06 -8.78
C ALA A 47 26.94 11.47 -8.59
N ASN A 48 26.21 12.38 -7.93
CA ASN A 48 26.68 13.72 -7.59
C ASN A 48 27.13 13.85 -6.11
N GLY A 49 27.41 12.75 -5.42
CA GLY A 49 27.94 12.72 -4.06
C GLY A 49 26.92 13.08 -2.96
N ILE A 50 25.61 12.97 -3.26
CA ILE A 50 24.54 13.24 -2.30
C ILE A 50 23.88 11.92 -1.93
N ASP A 51 23.95 11.55 -0.65
CA ASP A 51 23.27 10.38 -0.11
C ASP A 51 21.75 10.58 -0.05
N VAL A 52 20.99 9.49 -0.31
CA VAL A 52 19.54 9.47 -0.14
C VAL A 52 19.14 8.43 0.89
N LYS A 53 18.43 8.85 1.91
CA LYS A 53 17.89 7.99 2.98
C LYS A 53 16.37 8.11 3.05
N ASN A 54 15.72 7.09 3.60
CA ASN A 54 14.27 7.09 3.85
C ASN A 54 13.96 6.54 5.24
N THR A 55 12.67 6.57 5.65
CA THR A 55 12.21 6.09 6.96
C THR A 55 11.28 4.88 6.80
N PRO A 56 11.80 3.70 6.41
CA PRO A 56 10.97 2.57 5.95
C PRO A 56 10.15 1.89 7.04
N LYS A 57 10.42 2.16 8.32
CA LYS A 57 9.69 1.57 9.45
C LYS A 57 8.63 2.49 10.05
N ALA A 58 8.72 3.81 9.80
CA ALA A 58 7.94 4.81 10.52
C ALA A 58 6.43 4.76 10.27
N SER A 59 6.00 4.47 9.04
CA SER A 59 4.58 4.52 8.64
C SER A 59 3.94 3.16 8.38
N SER A 60 4.67 2.06 8.56
CA SER A 60 4.15 0.74 8.18
C SER A 60 2.88 0.35 8.93
N GLN A 61 2.78 0.68 10.22
CA GLN A 61 1.59 0.42 11.01
C GLN A 61 0.41 1.28 10.54
N SER A 62 0.63 2.59 10.38
CA SER A 62 -0.41 3.53 9.95
C SER A 62 -1.02 3.17 8.59
N VAL A 63 -0.20 2.70 7.64
CA VAL A 63 -0.70 2.28 6.33
C VAL A 63 -1.51 0.98 6.43
N ALA A 64 -1.07 0.02 7.24
CA ALA A 64 -1.81 -1.22 7.46
C ALA A 64 -3.18 -0.95 8.14
N GLU A 65 -3.23 -0.06 9.13
CA GLU A 65 -4.46 0.38 9.78
C GLU A 65 -5.40 1.13 8.82
N LEU A 66 -4.84 1.98 7.94
CA LEU A 66 -5.62 2.64 6.90
C LEU A 66 -6.24 1.63 5.93
N ALA A 67 -5.48 0.63 5.48
CA ALA A 67 -6.01 -0.42 4.61
C ALA A 67 -7.14 -1.21 5.30
N MET A 68 -6.97 -1.58 6.57
CA MET A 68 -8.00 -2.23 7.38
C MET A 68 -9.25 -1.33 7.54
N GLY A 69 -9.05 -0.03 7.77
CA GLY A 69 -10.14 0.95 7.85
C GLY A 69 -10.94 1.05 6.55
N HIS A 70 -10.27 1.01 5.39
CA HIS A 70 -10.93 0.96 4.09
C HIS A 70 -11.72 -0.34 3.89
N MET A 71 -11.18 -1.49 4.31
CA MET A 71 -11.90 -2.76 4.25
C MET A 71 -13.21 -2.70 5.04
N PHE A 72 -13.18 -2.23 6.28
CA PHE A 72 -14.40 -2.03 7.08
C PHE A 72 -15.34 -1.00 6.45
N SER A 73 -14.79 0.09 5.92
CA SER A 73 -15.59 1.14 5.27
C SER A 73 -16.36 0.60 4.05
N CYS A 74 -15.71 -0.20 3.20
CA CYS A 74 -16.36 -0.85 2.06
C CYS A 74 -17.38 -1.91 2.52
N ALA A 75 -16.99 -2.78 3.46
CA ALA A 75 -17.83 -3.87 3.94
C ALA A 75 -19.11 -3.39 4.64
N ARG A 76 -19.06 -2.26 5.35
CA ARG A 76 -20.14 -1.76 6.21
C ARG A 76 -20.67 -0.38 5.83
N TYR A 77 -20.31 0.13 4.65
CA TYR A 77 -20.76 1.43 4.12
C TYR A 77 -20.46 2.62 5.04
N ILE A 78 -19.41 2.57 5.88
CA ILE A 78 -19.14 3.56 6.93
C ILE A 78 -18.99 4.97 6.34
N SER A 79 -18.21 5.11 5.28
CA SER A 79 -17.93 6.41 4.66
C SER A 79 -19.19 7.04 4.06
N ILE A 80 -19.93 6.27 3.25
CA ILE A 80 -21.12 6.79 2.57
C ILE A 80 -22.27 7.03 3.55
N ALA A 81 -22.45 6.17 4.56
CA ALA A 81 -23.44 6.39 5.60
C ALA A 81 -23.14 7.66 6.41
N GLY A 82 -21.89 7.89 6.76
CA GLY A 82 -21.49 9.14 7.42
C GLY A 82 -21.65 10.37 6.54
N HIS A 83 -21.52 10.25 5.22
CA HIS A 83 -21.77 11.35 4.28
C HIS A 83 -23.26 11.70 4.22
N THR A 84 -24.13 10.72 3.99
CA THR A 84 -25.57 10.95 3.87
C THR A 84 -26.21 11.42 5.17
N MET A 85 -25.71 11.00 6.33
CA MET A 85 -26.16 11.54 7.61
C MET A 85 -25.86 13.03 7.78
N ARG A 86 -24.76 13.54 7.23
CA ARG A 86 -24.48 15.00 7.22
C ARG A 86 -25.41 15.79 6.29
N GLU A 87 -26.11 15.09 5.39
CA GLU A 87 -27.14 15.65 4.51
C GLU A 87 -28.56 15.44 5.07
N ASP A 88 -28.68 15.17 6.37
CA ASP A 88 -29.95 14.89 7.08
C ASP A 88 -30.73 13.68 6.53
N LYS A 89 -30.01 12.70 5.89
CA LYS A 89 -30.61 11.50 5.32
C LYS A 89 -30.38 10.28 6.23
N TRP A 90 -31.48 9.57 6.54
CA TRP A 90 -31.45 8.32 7.31
C TRP A 90 -31.65 7.10 6.41
N GLU A 91 -30.59 6.65 5.73
CA GLU A 91 -30.61 5.60 4.69
C GLU A 91 -30.40 4.18 5.25
N LYS A 92 -31.06 3.82 6.36
CA LYS A 92 -30.89 2.54 7.05
C LYS A 92 -31.06 1.32 6.12
N LYS A 93 -32.02 1.36 5.19
CA LYS A 93 -32.29 0.26 4.25
C LYS A 93 -31.18 0.11 3.20
N ALA A 94 -30.66 1.23 2.70
CA ALA A 94 -29.59 1.23 1.70
C ALA A 94 -28.29 0.62 2.24
N TYR A 95 -27.97 0.88 3.50
CA TYR A 95 -26.72 0.43 4.14
C TYR A 95 -26.89 -0.79 5.05
N GLY A 96 -28.07 -1.41 5.06
CA GLY A 96 -28.35 -2.60 5.88
C GLY A 96 -27.78 -3.92 5.33
N LYS A 97 -27.28 -3.93 4.08
CA LYS A 97 -26.76 -5.12 3.40
C LYS A 97 -25.24 -5.22 3.45
N GLY A 98 -24.62 -4.74 4.51
CA GLY A 98 -23.18 -4.89 4.71
C GLY A 98 -22.79 -6.34 4.90
N ILE A 99 -21.51 -6.65 4.63
CA ILE A 99 -20.93 -7.98 4.79
C ILE A 99 -20.00 -8.00 6.02
N GLU A 100 -19.83 -9.19 6.60
CA GLU A 100 -18.85 -9.44 7.65
C GLU A 100 -17.50 -9.80 7.03
N LEU A 101 -16.41 -9.37 7.65
CA LEU A 101 -15.05 -9.74 7.23
C LEU A 101 -14.65 -11.12 7.74
N GLN A 102 -15.23 -11.58 8.85
CA GLN A 102 -14.98 -12.91 9.42
C GLN A 102 -15.28 -13.99 8.37
N GLY A 103 -14.35 -14.94 8.21
CA GLY A 103 -14.45 -16.03 7.25
C GLY A 103 -14.19 -15.65 5.79
N LYS A 104 -14.08 -14.35 5.46
CA LYS A 104 -13.70 -13.88 4.12
C LYS A 104 -12.19 -14.04 3.88
N THR A 105 -11.80 -14.16 2.63
CA THR A 105 -10.40 -14.29 2.25
C THR A 105 -9.83 -12.94 1.86
N LEU A 106 -8.71 -12.55 2.49
CA LEU A 106 -7.88 -11.42 2.14
C LEU A 106 -6.64 -11.91 1.37
N GLY A 107 -6.50 -11.50 0.13
CA GLY A 107 -5.28 -11.63 -0.66
C GLY A 107 -4.41 -10.38 -0.50
N ILE A 108 -3.15 -10.57 -0.14
CA ILE A 108 -2.18 -9.47 0.05
C ILE A 108 -1.15 -9.52 -1.07
N VAL A 109 -1.15 -8.52 -1.95
CA VAL A 109 -0.15 -8.36 -3.01
C VAL A 109 0.96 -7.45 -2.51
N GLY A 110 2.14 -8.02 -2.27
CA GLY A 110 3.25 -7.35 -1.58
C GLY A 110 3.26 -7.65 -0.08
N PHE A 111 3.97 -8.71 0.33
CA PHE A 111 3.98 -9.20 1.72
C PHE A 111 5.19 -8.70 2.53
N GLY A 112 5.55 -7.43 2.30
CA GLY A 112 6.55 -6.71 3.07
C GLY A 112 6.03 -6.27 4.45
N ARG A 113 6.66 -5.23 5.05
CA ARG A 113 6.32 -4.75 6.41
C ARG A 113 4.85 -4.37 6.59
N ILE A 114 4.24 -3.76 5.59
CA ILE A 114 2.83 -3.32 5.64
C ILE A 114 1.91 -4.53 5.50
N GLY A 115 2.13 -5.36 4.47
CA GLY A 115 1.33 -6.56 4.23
C GLY A 115 1.29 -7.52 5.41
N GLN A 116 2.45 -7.76 6.06
CA GLN A 116 2.53 -8.60 7.27
C GLN A 116 1.71 -8.02 8.43
N LYS A 117 1.75 -6.70 8.64
CA LYS A 117 0.95 -6.06 9.70
C LYS A 117 -0.54 -6.14 9.42
N LEU A 118 -0.94 -5.88 8.18
CA LEU A 118 -2.33 -6.04 7.73
C LEU A 118 -2.79 -7.49 7.89
N GLY A 119 -1.98 -8.45 7.45
CA GLY A 119 -2.29 -9.88 7.57
C GLY A 119 -2.51 -10.33 9.01
N LYS A 120 -1.67 -9.86 9.95
CA LYS A 120 -1.87 -10.11 11.40
C LYS A 120 -3.20 -9.57 11.91
N MET A 121 -3.55 -8.33 11.54
CA MET A 121 -4.82 -7.72 11.94
C MET A 121 -6.01 -8.45 11.33
N ALA A 122 -5.95 -8.80 10.06
CA ALA A 122 -7.01 -9.52 9.36
C ALA A 122 -7.25 -10.90 9.96
N LYS A 123 -6.20 -11.65 10.30
CA LYS A 123 -6.33 -12.92 11.04
C LYS A 123 -6.98 -12.75 12.41
N ALA A 124 -6.61 -11.70 13.14
CA ALA A 124 -7.16 -11.44 14.47
C ALA A 124 -8.67 -11.17 14.47
N ILE A 125 -9.23 -10.68 13.37
CA ILE A 125 -10.68 -10.52 13.17
C ILE A 125 -11.34 -11.71 12.47
N GLY A 126 -10.62 -12.82 12.30
CA GLY A 126 -11.18 -14.08 11.79
C GLY A 126 -11.22 -14.19 10.26
N MET A 127 -10.44 -13.40 9.51
CA MET A 127 -10.30 -13.59 8.07
C MET A 127 -9.32 -14.72 7.74
N ASN A 128 -9.54 -15.38 6.60
CA ASN A 128 -8.52 -16.17 5.93
C ASN A 128 -7.56 -15.23 5.22
N VAL A 129 -6.25 -15.45 5.32
CA VAL A 129 -5.26 -14.57 4.71
C VAL A 129 -4.29 -15.39 3.89
N ILE A 130 -4.08 -14.97 2.65
CA ILE A 130 -3.08 -15.49 1.71
C ILE A 130 -2.24 -14.33 1.16
N ALA A 131 -1.03 -14.60 0.73
CA ALA A 131 -0.11 -13.57 0.27
C ALA A 131 0.58 -13.94 -1.03
N PHE A 132 0.90 -12.92 -1.83
CA PHE A 132 1.80 -13.02 -2.98
C PHE A 132 2.91 -11.99 -2.82
N ASP A 133 4.15 -12.42 -3.05
CA ASP A 133 5.30 -11.53 -3.20
C ASP A 133 6.32 -12.20 -4.13
N ILE A 134 7.10 -11.38 -4.83
CA ILE A 134 8.23 -11.86 -5.64
C ILE A 134 9.41 -12.32 -4.76
N PHE A 135 9.46 -11.87 -3.50
CA PHE A 135 10.48 -12.25 -2.51
C PHE A 135 9.83 -12.91 -1.30
N HIS A 136 10.05 -14.21 -1.15
CA HIS A 136 9.57 -14.94 0.03
C HIS A 136 10.56 -14.73 1.19
N ILE A 137 10.04 -14.26 2.32
CA ILE A 137 10.82 -14.09 3.55
C ILE A 137 10.86 -15.43 4.28
N PRO A 138 12.06 -16.03 4.50
CA PRO A 138 12.16 -17.33 5.16
C PRO A 138 11.49 -17.36 6.54
N GLY A 139 10.68 -18.38 6.79
CA GLY A 139 10.01 -18.64 8.08
C GLY A 139 8.82 -17.72 8.39
N ILE A 140 8.45 -16.79 7.50
CA ILE A 140 7.36 -15.85 7.77
C ILE A 140 5.98 -16.52 7.66
N GLU A 141 5.84 -17.52 6.80
CA GLU A 141 4.61 -18.29 6.64
C GLU A 141 4.24 -19.00 7.92
N GLU A 142 5.19 -19.75 8.52
CA GLU A 142 4.99 -20.47 9.77
C GLU A 142 4.77 -19.49 10.93
N GLN A 143 5.56 -18.41 10.99
CA GLN A 143 5.45 -17.41 12.05
C GLN A 143 4.09 -16.71 12.08
N LEU A 144 3.51 -16.43 10.92
CA LEU A 144 2.24 -15.71 10.81
C LEU A 144 1.06 -16.64 10.51
N GLY A 145 1.31 -17.86 10.07
CA GLY A 145 0.31 -18.79 9.55
C GLY A 145 -0.41 -18.18 8.33
N ILE A 146 0.34 -17.52 7.45
CA ILE A 146 -0.15 -16.90 6.21
C ILE A 146 0.67 -17.48 5.06
N PRO A 147 0.09 -18.34 4.21
CA PRO A 147 0.81 -18.97 3.11
C PRO A 147 1.05 -17.98 1.97
N TYR A 148 2.18 -18.16 1.27
CA TYR A 148 2.37 -17.62 -0.06
C TYR A 148 1.64 -18.48 -1.08
N VAL A 149 1.02 -17.84 -2.04
CA VAL A 149 0.36 -18.47 -3.19
C VAL A 149 0.76 -17.72 -4.47
N GLU A 150 0.52 -18.34 -5.63
CA GLU A 150 0.71 -17.68 -6.91
C GLU A 150 -0.34 -16.57 -7.13
N MET A 151 0.00 -15.57 -7.96
CA MET A 151 -0.87 -14.40 -8.19
C MET A 151 -2.26 -14.81 -8.65
N ASP A 152 -2.37 -15.70 -9.62
CA ASP A 152 -3.65 -16.14 -10.18
C ASP A 152 -4.52 -16.86 -9.14
N GLU A 153 -3.92 -17.64 -8.28
CA GLU A 153 -4.59 -18.30 -7.16
C GLU A 153 -5.09 -17.27 -6.13
N LEU A 154 -4.24 -16.29 -5.78
CA LEU A 154 -4.63 -15.20 -4.88
C LEU A 154 -5.85 -14.46 -5.42
N LEU A 155 -5.83 -14.08 -6.70
CA LEU A 155 -6.91 -13.33 -7.34
C LEU A 155 -8.22 -14.14 -7.33
N ALA A 156 -8.17 -15.42 -7.68
CA ALA A 156 -9.34 -16.29 -7.74
C ALA A 156 -9.96 -16.59 -6.38
N MET A 157 -9.15 -16.66 -5.30
CA MET A 157 -9.60 -17.02 -3.96
C MET A 157 -10.08 -15.84 -3.12
N SER A 158 -9.68 -14.61 -3.44
CA SER A 158 -9.86 -13.46 -2.56
C SER A 158 -11.24 -12.82 -2.67
N ASP A 159 -11.82 -12.48 -1.52
CA ASP A 159 -12.99 -11.58 -1.40
C ASP A 159 -12.54 -10.12 -1.26
N PHE A 160 -11.33 -9.91 -0.72
CA PHE A 160 -10.64 -8.64 -0.62
C PHE A 160 -9.20 -8.79 -1.14
N VAL A 161 -8.74 -7.86 -1.96
CA VAL A 161 -7.34 -7.79 -2.43
C VAL A 161 -6.73 -6.50 -1.96
N SER A 162 -5.61 -6.55 -1.23
CA SER A 162 -4.91 -5.35 -0.75
C SER A 162 -3.50 -5.27 -1.32
N VAL A 163 -3.20 -4.13 -1.98
CA VAL A 163 -1.94 -3.94 -2.71
C VAL A 163 -0.98 -3.09 -1.89
N HIS A 164 0.22 -3.65 -1.63
CA HIS A 164 1.29 -3.03 -0.85
C HIS A 164 2.66 -3.09 -1.53
N ALA A 165 2.68 -3.43 -2.81
CA ALA A 165 3.89 -3.45 -3.62
C ALA A 165 4.29 -2.03 -4.09
N PRO A 166 5.58 -1.77 -4.38
CA PRO A 166 5.99 -0.56 -5.10
C PRO A 166 5.38 -0.53 -6.50
N ALA A 167 5.49 0.61 -7.18
CA ALA A 167 5.20 0.66 -8.62
C ALA A 167 6.15 -0.27 -9.36
N VAL A 168 5.64 -0.98 -10.37
CA VAL A 168 6.43 -1.85 -11.23
C VAL A 168 6.52 -1.26 -12.63
N ASP A 169 7.64 -1.52 -13.29
CA ASP A 169 7.78 -1.18 -14.70
C ASP A 169 6.98 -2.18 -15.54
N GLY A 170 6.29 -1.68 -16.56
CA GLY A 170 5.56 -2.54 -17.51
C GLY A 170 4.04 -2.62 -17.32
N GLY A 171 3.47 -1.85 -16.41
CA GLY A 171 2.01 -1.74 -16.26
C GLY A 171 1.48 -1.93 -14.84
N ALA A 172 0.17 -2.02 -14.72
CA ALA A 172 -0.49 -2.20 -13.43
C ALA A 172 -0.37 -3.64 -12.92
N LEU A 173 -0.10 -3.80 -11.63
CA LEU A 173 -0.14 -5.13 -10.96
C LEU A 173 -1.56 -5.73 -10.98
N ILE A 174 -2.55 -4.88 -10.88
CA ILE A 174 -3.97 -5.23 -10.99
C ILE A 174 -4.48 -4.63 -12.29
N SER A 175 -4.21 -5.33 -13.38
CA SER A 175 -4.65 -4.99 -14.74
C SER A 175 -6.08 -5.50 -15.01
N ALA A 176 -6.68 -5.05 -16.10
CA ALA A 176 -7.98 -5.58 -16.57
C ALA A 176 -7.97 -7.12 -16.71
N GLU A 177 -6.85 -7.71 -17.19
CA GLU A 177 -6.69 -9.17 -17.27
C GLU A 177 -6.73 -9.82 -15.88
N ASN A 178 -6.05 -9.22 -14.89
CA ASN A 178 -6.04 -9.72 -13.53
C ASN A 178 -7.40 -9.55 -12.84
N ILE A 179 -8.11 -8.46 -13.10
CA ILE A 179 -9.47 -8.25 -12.60
C ILE A 179 -10.43 -9.32 -13.12
N ALA A 180 -10.27 -9.74 -14.38
CA ALA A 180 -11.10 -10.80 -14.97
C ALA A 180 -10.93 -12.19 -14.30
N LYS A 181 -9.84 -12.40 -13.53
CA LYS A 181 -9.59 -13.61 -12.75
C LYS A 181 -10.18 -13.57 -11.33
N MET A 182 -10.65 -12.40 -10.88
CA MET A 182 -11.16 -12.19 -9.54
C MET A 182 -12.61 -12.66 -9.41
N LYS A 183 -13.04 -12.81 -8.15
CA LYS A 183 -14.46 -13.06 -7.84
C LYS A 183 -15.33 -11.85 -8.17
N ASP A 184 -16.56 -12.10 -8.59
CA ASP A 184 -17.57 -11.04 -8.68
C ASP A 184 -17.77 -10.37 -7.31
N GLY A 185 -17.74 -9.05 -7.31
CA GLY A 185 -17.90 -8.25 -6.08
C GLY A 185 -16.67 -8.19 -5.19
N VAL A 186 -15.49 -8.61 -5.67
CA VAL A 186 -14.22 -8.42 -4.97
C VAL A 186 -13.99 -6.95 -4.61
N VAL A 187 -13.41 -6.70 -3.45
CA VAL A 187 -13.04 -5.35 -3.01
C VAL A 187 -11.53 -5.18 -3.13
N ILE A 188 -11.09 -4.22 -3.93
CA ILE A 188 -9.67 -3.89 -4.10
C ILE A 188 -9.31 -2.69 -3.23
N ILE A 189 -8.30 -2.86 -2.38
CA ILE A 189 -7.74 -1.80 -1.53
C ILE A 189 -6.33 -1.49 -2.03
N ASN A 190 -6.12 -0.27 -2.48
CA ASN A 190 -4.80 0.18 -2.91
C ASN A 190 -4.33 1.37 -2.07
N THR A 191 -3.41 1.12 -1.14
CA THR A 191 -2.73 2.13 -0.34
C THR A 191 -1.26 2.31 -0.76
N SER A 192 -0.88 1.77 -1.91
CA SER A 192 0.49 1.79 -2.44
C SER A 192 0.71 2.91 -3.47
N ARG A 193 0.53 2.62 -4.74
CA ARG A 193 0.65 3.58 -5.86
C ARG A 193 -0.56 3.47 -6.77
N GLY A 194 -1.06 4.63 -7.25
CA GLY A 194 -2.20 4.67 -8.17
C GLY A 194 -1.97 3.83 -9.43
N THR A 195 -0.74 3.82 -9.93
CA THR A 195 -0.32 3.05 -11.12
C THR A 195 -0.36 1.52 -10.94
N ASN A 196 -0.54 1.01 -9.73
CA ASN A 196 -0.63 -0.43 -9.48
C ASN A 196 -2.01 -1.02 -9.81
N VAL A 197 -3.00 -0.20 -10.06
CA VAL A 197 -4.36 -0.62 -10.46
C VAL A 197 -4.73 0.16 -11.72
N ASP A 198 -5.17 -0.54 -12.76
CA ASP A 198 -5.59 0.01 -14.03
C ASP A 198 -7.06 0.48 -14.00
#